data_3798c2a4a08bad3275b54b8f3793c4c8
#
_entry.id   3798c2a4a08bad3275b54b8f3793c4c8
#
_cell.length_a   1.000
_cell.length_b   1.000
_cell.length_c   1.000
_cell.angle_alpha   90.00
_cell.angle_beta   90.00
_cell.angle_gamma   90.00
#
_symmetry.space_group_name_H-M   'P 1'
#
loop_
_entity.id
_entity.type
_entity.pdbx_description
1 polymer ?
#
loop_
_entity_poly.entity_id
_entity_poly.type
_entity_poly.pdbx_seq_one_letter_code
_entity_poly.pdbx_strand_id
1 'polypeptide(L)'
;AKNKRFILKNLNEHARFSRYENSFLWLKNAGVAIPTMNIQEPTFSFKLNELRNLFKLFQNDVGLLTSQYASGIQLHLLQGEGKQNYGAIYENLVAQELYCHGFGGDDHELHYFNSKKRGELDFVIAQNGKVIPIEVKSGKDYERHNALTNVLANDDYNIDFAYVLTNDNLRVEGKRIYMPMYMLMFIQKSPAPVNQIFKFDLHNL
;
A
#
# COMPACT_ATOMS: atom_id res chain seq x y z
N ALA A 1 -9.60 13.54 3.34
CA ALA A 1 -8.99 13.47 2.00
C ALA A 1 -8.19 12.19 1.90
N LYS A 2 -8.21 11.51 0.76
CA LYS A 2 -7.29 10.39 0.47
C LYS A 2 -5.90 10.92 0.17
N ASN A 3 -4.86 10.14 0.45
CA ASN A 3 -3.51 10.42 0.00
C ASN A 3 -3.48 10.43 -1.53
N LYS A 4 -3.19 11.58 -2.08
CA LYS A 4 -3.09 11.73 -3.53
C LYS A 4 -1.68 11.36 -4.00
N ARG A 5 -1.60 10.94 -5.26
CA ARG A 5 -0.32 10.81 -5.96
C ARG A 5 0.53 12.07 -5.76
N PHE A 6 1.82 11.88 -5.51
CA PHE A 6 2.77 12.98 -5.41
C PHE A 6 2.83 13.74 -6.75
N ILE A 7 2.66 15.06 -6.68
CA ILE A 7 2.64 15.93 -7.87
C ILE A 7 3.89 16.80 -7.84
N LEU A 8 4.88 16.45 -8.64
CA LEU A 8 6.16 17.16 -8.74
C LEU A 8 6.00 18.65 -9.08
N LYS A 9 5.01 19.01 -9.87
CA LYS A 9 4.72 20.41 -10.20
C LYS A 9 4.39 21.28 -8.99
N ASN A 10 3.95 20.67 -7.87
CA ASN A 10 3.73 21.40 -6.63
C ASN A 10 5.04 21.84 -5.96
N LEU A 11 6.17 21.19 -6.27
CA LEU A 11 7.51 21.62 -5.81
C LEU A 11 8.05 22.72 -6.71
N ASN A 12 7.94 22.55 -8.00
CA ASN A 12 8.41 23.48 -9.02
C ASN A 12 7.65 23.21 -10.32
N GLU A 13 7.18 24.27 -10.99
CA GLU A 13 6.37 24.18 -12.22
C GLU A 13 7.07 23.41 -13.35
N HIS A 14 8.41 23.49 -13.39
CA HIS A 14 9.27 22.80 -14.35
C HIS A 14 9.90 21.52 -13.81
N ALA A 15 9.42 20.99 -12.68
CA ALA A 15 9.98 19.80 -12.06
C ALA A 15 9.82 18.56 -12.95
N ARG A 16 10.93 17.85 -13.17
CA ARG A 16 10.96 16.54 -13.84
C ARG A 16 11.40 15.48 -12.84
N PHE A 17 10.80 14.30 -12.90
CA PHE A 17 11.10 13.19 -11.98
C PHE A 17 12.60 12.88 -11.92
N SER A 18 13.24 12.75 -13.08
CA SER A 18 14.68 12.46 -13.17
C SER A 18 15.60 13.41 -12.41
N ARG A 19 15.16 14.66 -12.19
CA ARG A 19 15.94 15.66 -11.43
C ARG A 19 15.83 15.45 -9.91
N TYR A 20 14.73 14.85 -9.44
CA TYR A 20 14.44 14.68 -8.02
C TYR A 20 14.51 13.22 -7.56
N GLU A 21 14.78 12.28 -8.46
CA GLU A 21 14.84 10.85 -8.17
C GLU A 21 15.80 10.55 -7.01
N ASN A 22 17.00 11.13 -7.04
CA ASN A 22 17.99 10.98 -5.97
C ASN A 22 17.49 11.55 -4.62
N SER A 23 16.69 12.61 -4.65
CA SER A 23 16.12 13.18 -3.42
C SER A 23 15.08 12.25 -2.79
N PHE A 24 14.26 11.60 -3.60
CA PHE A 24 13.29 10.61 -3.11
C PHE A 24 14.01 9.35 -2.61
N LEU A 25 15.04 8.89 -3.30
CA LEU A 25 15.88 7.79 -2.85
C LEU A 25 16.55 8.12 -1.50
N TRP A 26 17.03 9.35 -1.35
CA TRP A 26 17.61 9.79 -0.09
C TRP A 26 16.58 9.78 1.05
N LEU A 27 15.37 10.28 0.84
CA LEU A 27 14.29 10.27 1.85
C LEU A 27 13.90 8.83 2.24
N LYS A 28 13.87 7.91 1.28
CA LYS A 28 13.65 6.47 1.53
C LYS A 28 14.79 5.90 2.38
N ASN A 29 16.05 6.10 1.96
CA ASN A 29 17.22 5.54 2.63
C ASN A 29 17.44 6.13 4.04
N ALA A 30 17.04 7.39 4.23
CA ALA A 30 17.03 8.04 5.55
C ALA A 30 15.89 7.54 6.46
N GLY A 31 15.02 6.66 5.98
CA GLY A 31 13.89 6.15 6.74
C GLY A 31 12.81 7.20 7.04
N VAL A 32 12.75 8.30 6.28
CA VAL A 32 11.77 9.39 6.49
C VAL A 32 10.49 9.13 5.72
N ALA A 33 10.60 8.52 4.54
CA ALA A 33 9.47 8.34 3.64
C ALA A 33 9.40 6.93 3.05
N ILE A 34 8.17 6.48 2.79
CA ILE A 34 7.84 5.21 2.15
C ILE A 34 7.26 5.52 0.76
N PRO A 35 8.05 5.42 -0.32
CA PRO A 35 7.53 5.49 -1.67
C PRO A 35 6.63 4.30 -1.95
N THR A 36 5.47 4.55 -2.55
CA THR A 36 4.51 3.52 -2.96
C THR A 36 4.21 3.72 -4.44
N MET A 37 4.65 2.79 -5.27
CA MET A 37 4.66 2.93 -6.72
C MET A 37 3.32 2.53 -7.34
N ASN A 38 2.90 3.25 -8.38
CA ASN A 38 1.75 2.83 -9.16
C ASN A 38 2.13 1.65 -10.07
N ILE A 39 1.27 0.64 -10.11
CA ILE A 39 1.36 -0.45 -11.07
C ILE A 39 0.33 -0.28 -12.19
N GLN A 40 0.71 -0.70 -13.39
CA GLN A 40 -0.16 -0.62 -14.55
C GLN A 40 -1.32 -1.61 -14.46
N GLU A 41 -1.04 -2.83 -14.00
CA GLU A 41 -2.01 -3.91 -13.82
C GLU A 41 -1.73 -4.62 -12.48
N PRO A 42 -2.76 -5.00 -11.71
CA PRO A 42 -2.60 -5.71 -10.45
C PRO A 42 -2.34 -7.21 -10.67
N THR A 43 -1.25 -7.51 -11.38
CA THR A 43 -0.80 -8.87 -11.71
C THR A 43 0.53 -9.16 -11.03
N PHE A 44 0.86 -10.44 -10.86
CA PHE A 44 2.15 -10.85 -10.30
C PHE A 44 3.32 -10.26 -11.10
N SER A 45 4.45 -9.97 -10.41
CA SER A 45 5.61 -9.25 -10.96
C SER A 45 5.42 -7.73 -11.04
N PHE A 46 5.05 -7.12 -9.94
CA PHE A 46 4.82 -5.67 -9.83
C PHE A 46 5.97 -4.84 -10.39
N LYS A 47 7.22 -5.24 -10.17
CA LYS A 47 8.41 -4.53 -10.65
C LYS A 47 8.39 -4.27 -12.16
N LEU A 48 7.88 -5.21 -12.94
CA LEU A 48 7.76 -5.10 -14.40
C LEU A 48 6.60 -4.18 -14.82
N ASN A 49 5.64 -3.97 -13.93
CA ASN A 49 4.44 -3.18 -14.15
C ASN A 49 4.50 -1.78 -13.52
N GLU A 50 5.62 -1.41 -12.87
CA GLU A 50 5.77 -0.12 -12.21
C GLU A 50 5.75 1.05 -13.18
N LEU A 51 4.96 2.05 -12.83
CA LEU A 51 4.97 3.36 -13.47
C LEU A 51 5.81 4.32 -12.61
N ARG A 52 7.14 4.31 -12.78
CA ARG A 52 8.13 4.98 -11.91
C ARG A 52 7.90 6.46 -11.63
N ASN A 53 7.25 7.17 -12.53
CA ASN A 53 6.92 8.59 -12.35
C ASN A 53 5.58 8.84 -11.66
N LEU A 54 4.88 7.77 -11.27
CA LEU A 54 3.58 7.82 -10.61
C LEU A 54 3.68 7.10 -9.26
N PHE A 55 3.79 7.86 -8.18
CA PHE A 55 3.93 7.32 -6.84
C PHE A 55 3.17 8.15 -5.80
N LYS A 56 2.84 7.51 -4.70
CA LYS A 56 2.45 8.15 -3.44
C LYS A 56 3.68 8.20 -2.54
N LEU A 57 3.71 9.14 -1.62
CA LEU A 57 4.76 9.26 -0.62
C LEU A 57 4.11 9.30 0.74
N PHE A 58 4.36 8.27 1.54
CA PHE A 58 3.92 8.18 2.92
C PHE A 58 5.06 8.52 3.86
N GLN A 59 4.75 8.98 5.06
CA GLN A 59 5.74 9.14 6.11
C GLN A 59 5.98 7.80 6.82
N ASN A 60 7.21 7.50 7.17
CA ASN A 60 7.56 6.27 7.86
C ASN A 60 7.10 6.23 9.32
N ASP A 61 6.57 7.34 9.82
CA ASP A 61 6.01 7.48 11.15
C ASP A 61 4.69 8.26 11.09
N VAL A 62 3.59 7.62 11.44
CA VAL A 62 2.26 8.25 11.45
C VAL A 62 2.14 9.31 12.56
N GLY A 63 2.92 9.21 13.63
CA GLY A 63 3.01 10.23 14.68
C GLY A 63 3.63 11.52 14.13
N LEU A 64 4.67 11.39 13.31
CA LEU A 64 5.28 12.51 12.61
C LEU A 64 4.31 13.15 11.61
N LEU A 65 3.51 12.35 10.89
CA LEU A 65 2.45 12.86 10.04
C LEU A 65 1.42 13.64 10.84
N THR A 66 0.92 13.09 11.95
CA THR A 66 -0.13 13.72 12.76
C THR A 66 0.36 14.99 13.46
N SER A 67 1.66 15.10 13.76
CA SER A 67 2.24 16.32 14.34
C SER A 67 2.21 17.52 13.39
N GLN A 68 2.07 17.29 12.09
CA GLN A 68 1.96 18.36 11.08
C GLN A 68 0.52 18.91 10.95
N TYR A 69 -0.45 18.25 11.55
CA TYR A 69 -1.82 18.75 11.60
C TYR A 69 -2.02 19.78 12.72
N ALA A 70 -3.14 20.46 12.69
CA ALA A 70 -3.49 21.42 13.73
C ALA A 70 -3.47 20.76 15.12
N SER A 71 -3.11 21.54 16.16
CA SER A 71 -3.06 21.09 17.54
C SER A 71 -4.38 20.43 17.96
N GLY A 72 -4.27 19.28 18.66
CA GLY A 72 -5.42 18.53 19.15
C GLY A 72 -5.93 17.42 18.24
N ILE A 73 -5.38 17.25 17.02
CA ILE A 73 -5.82 16.19 16.10
C ILE A 73 -5.67 14.79 16.74
N GLN A 74 -4.61 14.56 17.51
CA GLN A 74 -4.37 13.29 18.21
C GLN A 74 -5.49 13.00 19.22
N LEU A 75 -5.93 14.02 19.96
CA LEU A 75 -7.02 13.90 20.92
C LEU A 75 -8.35 13.60 20.23
N HIS A 76 -8.65 14.29 19.13
CA HIS A 76 -9.85 14.02 18.34
C HIS A 76 -9.87 12.62 17.72
N LEU A 77 -8.71 12.11 17.29
CA LEU A 77 -8.57 10.72 16.81
C LEU A 77 -8.88 9.72 17.95
N LEU A 78 -8.35 9.94 19.15
CA LEU A 78 -8.58 9.07 20.31
C LEU A 78 -10.03 9.10 20.79
N GLN A 79 -10.68 10.26 20.76
CA GLN A 79 -12.07 10.42 21.19
C GLN A 79 -13.10 9.94 20.16
N GLY A 80 -12.66 9.63 18.95
CA GLY A 80 -13.57 9.30 17.85
C GLY A 80 -14.49 10.45 17.44
N GLU A 81 -14.19 11.66 17.93
CA GLU A 81 -14.93 12.87 17.65
C GLU A 81 -14.40 13.53 16.39
N GLY A 82 -15.21 13.63 15.38
CA GLY A 82 -14.87 14.46 14.25
C GLY A 82 -15.59 14.08 12.96
N LYS A 83 -16.12 15.08 12.31
CA LYS A 83 -16.59 15.04 10.91
C LYS A 83 -15.42 15.07 9.92
N GLN A 84 -14.17 14.97 10.39
CA GLN A 84 -12.98 15.04 9.56
C GLN A 84 -12.68 13.69 8.94
N ASN A 85 -12.33 13.72 7.66
CA ASN A 85 -11.93 12.54 6.92
C ASN A 85 -10.44 12.23 7.23
N TYR A 86 -10.20 11.27 8.10
CA TYR A 86 -8.87 10.80 8.51
C TYR A 86 -8.26 9.77 7.54
N GLY A 87 -8.84 9.58 6.36
CA GLY A 87 -8.39 8.59 5.38
C GLY A 87 -6.88 8.65 5.12
N ALA A 88 -6.31 9.84 5.00
CA ALA A 88 -4.86 10.00 4.78
C ALA A 88 -4.00 9.47 5.93
N ILE A 89 -4.45 9.62 7.17
CA ILE A 89 -3.75 9.11 8.37
C ILE A 89 -3.84 7.58 8.41
N TYR A 90 -5.01 7.02 8.14
CA TYR A 90 -5.19 5.56 8.11
C TYR A 90 -4.42 4.91 6.94
N GLU A 91 -4.43 5.52 5.74
CA GLU A 91 -3.60 5.04 4.64
C GLU A 91 -2.10 5.08 5.00
N ASN A 92 -1.64 6.14 5.69
CA ASN A 92 -0.24 6.22 6.13
C ASN A 92 0.09 5.16 7.19
N LEU A 93 -0.80 4.91 8.14
CA LEU A 93 -0.65 3.83 9.12
C LEU A 93 -0.50 2.48 8.42
N VAL A 94 -1.37 2.21 7.44
CA VAL A 94 -1.30 0.95 6.67
C VAL A 94 -0.01 0.84 5.87
N ALA A 95 0.46 1.93 5.26
CA ALA A 95 1.75 1.95 4.56
C ALA A 95 2.92 1.61 5.50
N GLN A 96 2.95 2.24 6.68
CA GLN A 96 3.95 1.99 7.72
C GLN A 96 3.95 0.53 8.16
N GLU A 97 2.79 -0.04 8.50
CA GLU A 97 2.67 -1.41 8.94
C GLU A 97 3.06 -2.42 7.84
N LEU A 98 2.57 -2.24 6.61
CA LEU A 98 2.97 -3.10 5.50
C LEU A 98 4.48 -3.05 5.24
N TYR A 99 5.10 -1.88 5.38
CA TYR A 99 6.54 -1.73 5.27
C TYR A 99 7.28 -2.50 6.37
N CYS A 100 6.85 -2.35 7.63
CA CYS A 100 7.41 -3.06 8.79
C CYS A 100 7.21 -4.59 8.68
N HIS A 101 6.13 -5.03 8.06
CA HIS A 101 5.83 -6.46 7.85
C HIS A 101 6.58 -7.06 6.64
N GLY A 102 7.49 -6.30 6.02
CA GLY A 102 8.38 -6.78 4.97
C GLY A 102 7.81 -6.75 3.56
N PHE A 103 6.68 -6.07 3.32
CA PHE A 103 6.15 -5.87 1.96
C PHE A 103 6.85 -4.73 1.22
N GLY A 104 7.56 -3.85 1.93
CA GLY A 104 8.47 -2.84 1.41
C GLY A 104 9.90 -3.10 1.93
N GLY A 105 10.90 -2.42 1.40
CA GLY A 105 12.29 -2.52 1.85
C GLY A 105 13.31 -2.44 0.73
N ASP A 106 14.49 -3.04 0.91
CA ASP A 106 15.65 -2.83 0.04
C ASP A 106 15.40 -3.18 -1.42
N ASP A 107 14.73 -4.31 -1.70
CA ASP A 107 14.46 -4.78 -3.05
C ASP A 107 13.01 -4.68 -3.48
N HIS A 108 12.12 -4.24 -2.59
CA HIS A 108 10.69 -4.22 -2.83
C HIS A 108 10.07 -2.89 -2.40
N GLU A 109 9.39 -2.25 -3.32
CA GLU A 109 8.56 -1.09 -3.02
C GLU A 109 7.15 -1.54 -2.61
N LEU A 110 6.44 -0.71 -1.84
CA LEU A 110 5.00 -0.84 -1.73
C LEU A 110 4.34 -0.43 -3.06
N HIS A 111 3.20 -1.02 -3.34
CA HIS A 111 2.48 -0.76 -4.58
C HIS A 111 1.04 -0.35 -4.32
N TYR A 112 0.51 0.50 -5.19
CA TYR A 112 -0.90 0.80 -5.33
C TYR A 112 -1.31 0.66 -6.79
N PHE A 113 -2.60 0.56 -7.05
CA PHE A 113 -3.10 0.51 -8.41
C PHE A 113 -4.02 1.69 -8.67
N ASN A 114 -3.81 2.40 -9.79
CA ASN A 114 -4.71 3.46 -10.20
C ASN A 114 -4.80 3.52 -11.72
N SER A 115 -6.00 3.32 -12.24
CA SER A 115 -6.30 3.50 -13.66
C SER A 115 -7.57 4.31 -13.87
N LYS A 116 -7.64 5.04 -14.98
CA LYS A 116 -8.84 5.82 -15.35
C LYS A 116 -10.09 4.95 -15.51
N LYS A 117 -9.90 3.71 -15.97
CA LYS A 117 -11.01 2.80 -16.28
C LYS A 117 -11.54 2.07 -15.05
N ARG A 118 -10.65 1.67 -14.13
CA ARG A 118 -11.02 0.77 -13.01
C ARG A 118 -11.04 1.46 -11.65
N GLY A 119 -10.42 2.64 -11.53
CA GLY A 119 -10.31 3.38 -10.27
C GLY A 119 -9.01 3.10 -9.53
N GLU A 120 -8.97 3.41 -8.24
CA GLU A 120 -7.79 3.34 -7.39
C GLU A 120 -8.00 2.33 -6.25
N LEU A 121 -7.03 1.42 -6.08
CA LEU A 121 -6.84 0.57 -4.90
C LEU A 121 -5.74 1.18 -4.04
N ASP A 122 -5.94 1.25 -2.75
CA ASP A 122 -5.02 1.94 -1.84
C ASP A 122 -3.67 1.23 -1.78
N PHE A 123 -3.66 -0.11 -1.68
CA PHE A 123 -2.45 -0.93 -1.77
C PHE A 123 -2.70 -2.23 -2.53
N VAL A 124 -1.61 -2.79 -3.06
CA VAL A 124 -1.58 -4.12 -3.67
C VAL A 124 -0.32 -4.82 -3.19
N ILE A 125 -0.47 -5.99 -2.57
CA ILE A 125 0.65 -6.79 -2.09
C ILE A 125 0.71 -8.12 -2.84
N ALA A 126 1.89 -8.75 -2.85
CA ALA A 126 2.09 -10.09 -3.35
C ALA A 126 2.50 -11.03 -2.22
N GLN A 127 1.79 -12.15 -2.07
CA GLN A 127 2.08 -13.15 -1.06
C GLN A 127 1.79 -14.54 -1.61
N ASN A 128 2.73 -15.46 -1.44
CA ASN A 128 2.62 -16.86 -1.89
C ASN A 128 2.26 -17.00 -3.38
N GLY A 129 2.81 -16.13 -4.23
CA GLY A 129 2.52 -16.12 -5.68
C GLY A 129 1.17 -15.52 -6.06
N LYS A 130 0.42 -14.96 -5.11
CA LYS A 130 -0.90 -14.35 -5.32
C LYS A 130 -0.86 -12.85 -5.11
N VAL A 131 -1.71 -12.15 -5.85
CA VAL A 131 -1.93 -10.72 -5.72
C VAL A 131 -3.09 -10.49 -4.79
N ILE A 132 -2.91 -9.63 -3.80
CA ILE A 132 -3.90 -9.31 -2.78
C ILE A 132 -4.10 -7.80 -2.73
N PRO A 133 -5.23 -7.29 -3.23
CA PRO A 133 -5.62 -5.90 -3.04
C PRO A 133 -5.96 -5.58 -1.58
N ILE A 134 -5.63 -4.37 -1.14
CA ILE A 134 -6.01 -3.84 0.17
C ILE A 134 -6.67 -2.48 -0.03
N GLU A 135 -7.88 -2.34 0.47
CA GLU A 135 -8.63 -1.08 0.50
C GLU A 135 -8.73 -0.59 1.95
N VAL A 136 -8.52 0.70 2.18
CA VAL A 136 -8.51 1.32 3.50
C VAL A 136 -9.74 2.22 3.66
N LYS A 137 -10.58 1.95 4.66
CA LYS A 137 -11.83 2.67 4.93
C LYS A 137 -11.86 3.19 6.36
N SER A 138 -11.75 4.49 6.52
CA SER A 138 -11.80 5.17 7.83
C SER A 138 -13.21 5.66 8.22
N GLY A 139 -14.18 5.61 7.30
CA GLY A 139 -15.52 6.14 7.48
C GLY A 139 -16.61 5.07 7.58
N LYS A 140 -17.86 5.52 7.75
CA LYS A 140 -19.04 4.65 7.83
C LYS A 140 -19.43 4.03 6.46
N ASP A 141 -19.02 4.66 5.35
CA ASP A 141 -19.34 4.20 3.97
C ASP A 141 -18.31 3.18 3.46
N TYR A 142 -17.93 2.23 4.31
CA TYR A 142 -16.90 1.22 4.00
C TYR A 142 -17.35 0.15 3.00
N GLU A 143 -18.63 0.11 2.65
CA GLU A 143 -19.18 -0.84 1.66
C GLU A 143 -19.01 -0.35 0.21
N ARG A 144 -18.66 0.91 -0.01
CA ARG A 144 -18.45 1.47 -1.35
C ARG A 144 -17.01 1.32 -1.80
N HIS A 145 -16.74 0.39 -2.71
CA HIS A 145 -15.42 0.15 -3.29
C HIS A 145 -15.51 -0.23 -4.77
N ASN A 146 -15.93 0.73 -5.59
CA ASN A 146 -16.11 0.52 -7.02
C ASN A 146 -14.83 -0.02 -7.69
N ALA A 147 -13.65 0.53 -7.34
CA ALA A 147 -12.38 0.07 -7.90
C ALA A 147 -12.11 -1.39 -7.55
N LEU A 148 -12.27 -1.76 -6.27
CA LEU A 148 -12.09 -3.14 -5.82
C LEU A 148 -13.08 -4.09 -6.51
N THR A 149 -14.33 -3.68 -6.66
CA THR A 149 -15.35 -4.46 -7.38
C THR A 149 -14.94 -4.69 -8.83
N ASN A 150 -14.49 -3.64 -9.53
CA ASN A 150 -14.05 -3.72 -10.93
C ASN A 150 -12.82 -4.62 -11.12
N VAL A 151 -11.92 -4.62 -10.13
CA VAL A 151 -10.69 -5.43 -10.17
C VAL A 151 -11.01 -6.90 -9.86
N LEU A 152 -11.83 -7.18 -8.84
CA LEU A 152 -12.22 -8.54 -8.47
C LEU A 152 -13.10 -9.23 -9.52
N ALA A 153 -13.81 -8.47 -10.34
CA ALA A 153 -14.63 -8.97 -11.44
C ALA A 153 -13.82 -9.31 -12.71
N ASN A 154 -12.53 -8.99 -12.73
CA ASN A 154 -11.67 -9.30 -13.86
C ASN A 154 -10.90 -10.60 -13.63
N ASP A 155 -11.29 -11.65 -14.32
CA ASP A 155 -10.70 -12.99 -14.16
C ASP A 155 -9.23 -13.04 -14.61
N ASP A 156 -8.79 -12.16 -15.52
CA ASP A 156 -7.39 -12.07 -15.97
C ASP A 156 -6.40 -11.75 -14.84
N TYR A 157 -6.89 -11.13 -13.76
CA TYR A 157 -6.03 -10.78 -12.62
C TYR A 157 -5.80 -11.93 -11.65
N ASN A 158 -6.60 -13.00 -11.74
CA ASN A 158 -6.49 -14.19 -10.90
C ASN A 158 -6.41 -13.85 -9.39
N ILE A 159 -7.27 -12.93 -8.93
CA ILE A 159 -7.34 -12.49 -7.54
C ILE A 159 -8.37 -13.34 -6.80
N ASP A 160 -7.91 -14.10 -5.80
CA ASP A 160 -8.76 -14.97 -5.00
C ASP A 160 -9.56 -14.21 -3.97
N PHE A 161 -8.94 -13.23 -3.32
CA PHE A 161 -9.55 -12.40 -2.29
C PHE A 161 -8.88 -11.04 -2.16
N ALA A 162 -9.50 -10.14 -1.43
CA ALA A 162 -8.96 -8.82 -1.09
C ALA A 162 -9.30 -8.47 0.35
N TYR A 163 -8.45 -7.68 0.99
CA TYR A 163 -8.72 -7.12 2.31
C TYR A 163 -9.38 -5.75 2.21
N VAL A 164 -10.37 -5.53 3.05
CA VAL A 164 -10.97 -4.21 3.28
C VAL A 164 -10.77 -3.86 4.76
N LEU A 165 -9.83 -2.98 5.03
CA LEU A 165 -9.51 -2.53 6.39
C LEU A 165 -10.53 -1.48 6.83
N THR A 166 -11.22 -1.74 7.92
CA THR A 166 -12.33 -0.91 8.42
C THR A 166 -12.24 -0.74 9.93
N ASN A 167 -13.16 0.03 10.50
CA ASN A 167 -13.37 0.10 11.95
C ASN A 167 -14.45 -0.87 12.46
N ASP A 168 -14.92 -1.78 11.60
CA ASP A 168 -15.95 -2.76 11.91
C ASP A 168 -15.38 -4.16 12.16
N ASN A 169 -16.24 -5.10 12.56
CA ASN A 169 -15.85 -6.48 12.87
C ASN A 169 -15.44 -7.29 11.63
N LEU A 170 -14.72 -8.38 11.89
CA LEU A 170 -14.33 -9.34 10.86
C LEU A 170 -15.56 -9.98 10.21
N ARG A 171 -15.62 -9.91 8.88
CA ARG A 171 -16.64 -10.61 8.08
C ARG A 171 -16.11 -10.92 6.69
N VAL A 172 -16.69 -11.93 6.04
CA VAL A 172 -16.31 -12.35 4.69
C VAL A 172 -17.52 -12.24 3.77
N GLU A 173 -17.37 -11.57 2.63
CA GLU A 173 -18.39 -11.42 1.61
C GLU A 173 -17.81 -11.72 0.23
N GLY A 174 -18.06 -12.92 -0.28
CA GLY A 174 -17.47 -13.39 -1.52
C GLY A 174 -15.94 -13.35 -1.46
N LYS A 175 -15.31 -12.61 -2.37
CA LYS A 175 -13.85 -12.42 -2.39
C LYS A 175 -13.36 -11.30 -1.44
N ARG A 176 -14.21 -10.66 -0.64
CA ARG A 176 -13.83 -9.56 0.25
C ARG A 176 -13.77 -10.02 1.69
N ILE A 177 -12.66 -9.75 2.33
CA ILE A 177 -12.44 -10.00 3.76
C ILE A 177 -12.38 -8.62 4.43
N TYR A 178 -13.49 -8.23 5.07
CA TYR A 178 -13.54 -7.04 5.91
C TYR A 178 -12.89 -7.37 7.25
N MET A 179 -11.98 -6.53 7.69
CA MET A 179 -11.27 -6.76 8.93
C MET A 179 -11.00 -5.44 9.67
N PRO A 180 -11.05 -5.46 11.02
CA PRO A 180 -10.64 -4.33 11.83
C PRO A 180 -9.22 -3.88 11.48
N MET A 181 -8.98 -2.56 11.49
CA MET A 181 -7.68 -1.97 11.14
C MET A 181 -6.52 -2.61 11.93
N TYR A 182 -6.71 -2.89 13.22
CA TYR A 182 -5.66 -3.48 14.07
C TYR A 182 -5.27 -4.91 13.64
N MET A 183 -6.13 -5.63 12.93
CA MET A 183 -5.81 -6.97 12.43
C MET A 183 -4.78 -6.96 11.29
N LEU A 184 -4.42 -5.77 10.79
CA LEU A 184 -3.31 -5.62 9.84
C LEU A 184 -2.01 -6.25 10.37
N MET A 185 -1.82 -6.27 11.70
CA MET A 185 -0.68 -6.93 12.37
C MET A 185 -0.50 -8.41 11.99
N PHE A 186 -1.55 -9.08 11.52
CA PHE A 186 -1.49 -10.48 11.09
C PHE A 186 -1.15 -10.65 9.60
N ILE A 187 -1.16 -9.58 8.82
CA ILE A 187 -0.74 -9.59 7.41
C ILE A 187 0.77 -9.39 7.37
N GLN A 188 1.51 -10.50 7.41
CA GLN A 188 2.97 -10.48 7.37
C GLN A 188 3.47 -11.20 6.13
N LYS A 189 4.55 -10.70 5.54
CA LYS A 189 5.17 -11.36 4.40
C LYS A 189 5.71 -12.73 4.82
N SER A 190 5.34 -13.77 4.08
CA SER A 190 5.90 -15.10 4.29
C SER A 190 7.42 -15.06 4.07
N PRO A 191 8.21 -15.76 4.90
CA PRO A 191 9.63 -15.88 4.66
C PRO A 191 9.89 -16.47 3.27
N ALA A 192 10.94 -15.98 2.61
CA ALA A 192 11.36 -16.56 1.34
C ALA A 192 11.64 -18.06 1.52
N PRO A 193 11.25 -18.91 0.56
CA PRO A 193 11.60 -20.33 0.62
C PRO A 193 13.12 -20.46 0.71
N VAL A 194 13.59 -21.27 1.65
CA VAL A 194 15.03 -21.57 1.75
C VAL A 194 15.45 -22.26 0.46
N ASN A 195 16.34 -21.63 -0.31
CA ASN A 195 16.91 -22.23 -1.49
C ASN A 195 17.61 -23.53 -1.09
N GLN A 196 17.08 -24.67 -1.47
CA GLN A 196 17.78 -25.93 -1.36
C GLN A 196 18.93 -25.92 -2.39
N ILE A 197 20.15 -25.75 -1.90
CA ILE A 197 21.35 -25.91 -2.74
C ILE A 197 21.51 -27.38 -2.98
N PHE A 198 21.10 -27.87 -4.13
CA PHE A 198 21.44 -29.22 -4.57
C PHE A 198 22.94 -29.25 -4.94
N LYS A 199 23.74 -29.87 -4.11
CA LYS A 199 25.13 -30.20 -4.46
C LYS A 199 25.12 -31.44 -5.36
N PHE A 200 25.43 -31.25 -6.62
CA PHE A 200 25.70 -32.39 -7.52
C PHE A 200 27.10 -32.93 -7.19
N ASP A 201 27.16 -34.17 -6.78
CA ASP A 201 28.42 -34.88 -6.63
C ASP A 201 28.85 -35.43 -8.01
N LEU A 202 29.85 -34.76 -8.60
CA LEU A 202 30.38 -35.12 -9.92
C LEU A 202 31.42 -36.24 -9.85
N HIS A 203 31.72 -36.79 -8.66
CA HIS A 203 32.73 -37.84 -8.51
C HIS A 203 32.23 -39.24 -8.92
N ASN A 204 30.94 -39.39 -9.25
CA ASN A 204 30.32 -40.64 -9.67
C ASN A 204 29.83 -40.62 -11.13
N LEU A 205 30.34 -39.72 -11.97
CA LEU A 205 30.21 -39.70 -13.44
C LEU A 205 31.57 -40.20 -14.07
#